data_6173c0895910049374ce0e218f08f3c6
#
_entry.id   6173c0895910049374ce0e218f08f3c6
#
_cell.length_a   1.000
_cell.length_b   1.000
_cell.length_c   1.000
_cell.angle_alpha   90.00
_cell.angle_beta   90.00
_cell.angle_gamma   90.00
#
_symmetry.space_group_name_H-M   'P 1'
#
loop_
_entity.id
_entity.type
_entity.pdbx_description
1 polymer ?
#
loop_
_entity_poly.entity_id
_entity_poly.type
_entity_poly.pdbx_seq_one_letter_code
_entity_poly.pdbx_strand_id
1 'polypeptide(L)'
;MVTPKEVRQWLQAVRDPEIPHVSIVDMGMVGEVTVEGEKVRVELIPTYAGCPAIKLLQAEIQAVLASKGLEAEVEVNYQRPWRAEAVTPAGWAGLRRAGFALPKHLSGDPDALFADISCPRCGSTAVSLSTPFGPTACRAIFRCHNCGEAFELFKPPV
;
A
#
# COMPACT_ATOMS: atom_id res chain seq x y z
N MET A 1 27.14 2.64 -12.98
CA MET A 1 25.91 2.16 -13.65
C MET A 1 24.81 1.96 -12.63
N VAL A 2 23.65 2.52 -12.88
CA VAL A 2 22.50 2.43 -11.98
C VAL A 2 21.87 1.02 -12.07
N THR A 3 21.56 0.46 -10.93
CA THR A 3 20.92 -0.87 -10.81
C THR A 3 19.45 -0.75 -10.41
N PRO A 4 18.59 -1.74 -10.74
CA PRO A 4 17.22 -1.75 -10.24
C PRO A 4 17.12 -1.67 -8.72
N LYS A 5 18.08 -2.22 -8.00
CA LYS A 5 18.12 -2.16 -6.54
C LYS A 5 18.29 -0.72 -6.03
N GLU A 6 19.19 0.04 -6.67
CA GLU A 6 19.40 1.46 -6.33
C GLU A 6 18.13 2.29 -6.62
N VAL A 7 17.48 2.02 -7.75
CA VAL A 7 16.21 2.68 -8.08
C VAL A 7 15.18 2.42 -6.98
N ARG A 8 15.04 1.18 -6.54
CA ARG A 8 14.11 0.84 -5.45
C ARG A 8 14.46 1.55 -4.15
N GLN A 9 15.73 1.69 -3.84
CA GLN A 9 16.17 2.44 -2.64
C GLN A 9 15.78 3.91 -2.73
N TRP A 10 15.93 4.54 -3.88
CA TRP A 10 15.52 5.94 -4.07
C TRP A 10 13.99 6.10 -3.99
N LEU A 11 13.25 5.11 -4.47
CA LEU A 11 11.78 5.13 -4.42
C LEU A 11 11.22 4.94 -3.00
N GLN A 12 12.05 4.60 -2.02
CA GLN A 12 11.64 4.60 -0.60
C GLN A 12 11.21 6.00 -0.13
N ALA A 13 11.60 7.06 -0.84
CA ALA A 13 11.16 8.42 -0.54
C ALA A 13 9.73 8.71 -1.03
N VAL A 14 9.17 7.88 -1.91
CA VAL A 14 7.82 8.06 -2.48
C VAL A 14 6.80 7.36 -1.60
N ARG A 15 5.79 8.09 -1.17
CA ARG A 15 4.74 7.58 -0.28
C ARG A 15 3.36 7.94 -0.81
N ASP A 16 2.42 7.02 -0.65
CA ASP A 16 1.03 7.29 -0.94
C ASP A 16 0.52 8.34 0.06
N PRO A 17 -0.08 9.44 -0.39
CA PRO A 17 -0.59 10.47 0.52
C PRO A 17 -1.68 9.95 1.47
N GLU A 18 -2.36 8.87 1.13
CA GLU A 18 -3.34 8.23 1.99
C GLU A 18 -2.70 7.32 3.05
N ILE A 19 -1.44 6.90 2.82
CA ILE A 19 -0.68 6.03 3.72
C ILE A 19 0.75 6.59 3.85
N PRO A 20 0.93 7.78 4.45
CA PRO A 20 2.22 8.48 4.42
C PRO A 20 3.30 7.85 5.30
N HIS A 21 2.94 6.85 6.10
CA HIS A 21 3.89 6.16 6.98
C HIS A 21 4.65 5.01 6.32
N VAL A 22 4.30 4.67 5.08
CA VAL A 22 4.87 3.54 4.35
C VAL A 22 5.24 3.97 2.94
N SER A 23 6.43 3.58 2.47
CA SER A 23 6.83 3.84 1.08
C SER A 23 6.03 2.95 0.12
N ILE A 24 5.94 3.37 -1.13
CA ILE A 24 5.30 2.55 -2.18
C ILE A 24 6.05 1.24 -2.42
N VAL A 25 7.35 1.22 -2.18
CA VAL A 25 8.16 -0.01 -2.27
C VAL A 25 7.75 -1.01 -1.20
N ASP A 26 7.66 -0.55 0.05
CA ASP A 26 7.25 -1.39 1.17
C ASP A 26 5.79 -1.81 1.11
N MET A 27 4.95 -1.02 0.45
CA MET A 27 3.56 -1.38 0.16
C MET A 27 3.40 -2.43 -0.95
N GLY A 28 4.48 -2.78 -1.64
CA GLY A 28 4.40 -3.72 -2.75
C GLY A 28 3.76 -3.14 -4.00
N MET A 29 3.78 -1.82 -4.16
CA MET A 29 3.22 -1.12 -5.33
C MET A 29 4.22 -0.98 -6.47
N VAL A 30 5.50 -1.24 -6.23
CA VAL A 30 6.55 -1.22 -7.26
C VAL A 30 6.77 -2.65 -7.73
N GLY A 31 6.45 -2.89 -8.99
CA GLY A 31 6.67 -4.18 -9.63
C GLY A 31 8.05 -4.27 -10.25
N GLU A 32 8.11 -4.55 -11.55
CA GLU A 32 9.36 -4.68 -12.26
C GLU A 32 10.04 -3.32 -12.49
N VAL A 33 11.34 -3.28 -12.28
CA VAL A 33 12.18 -2.11 -12.57
C VAL A 33 13.25 -2.52 -13.56
N THR A 34 13.29 -1.82 -14.70
CA THR A 34 14.27 -2.05 -15.76
C THR A 34 15.11 -0.79 -15.98
N VAL A 35 16.41 -0.95 -16.07
CA VAL A 35 17.34 0.17 -16.30
C VAL A 35 18.08 -0.03 -17.60
N GLU A 36 18.00 0.95 -18.51
CA GLU A 36 18.70 0.96 -19.78
C GLU A 36 19.41 2.31 -19.96
N GLY A 37 20.70 2.38 -19.58
CA GLY A 37 21.45 3.63 -19.60
C GLY A 37 20.87 4.66 -18.62
N GLU A 38 20.40 5.78 -19.17
CA GLU A 38 19.76 6.84 -18.38
C GLU A 38 18.22 6.70 -18.31
N LYS A 39 17.67 5.68 -18.99
CA LYS A 39 16.24 5.40 -18.99
C LYS A 39 15.89 4.33 -17.97
N VAL A 40 14.85 4.60 -17.21
CA VAL A 40 14.34 3.67 -16.19
C VAL A 40 12.86 3.46 -16.44
N ARG A 41 12.46 2.20 -16.52
CA ARG A 41 11.05 1.83 -16.56
C ARG A 41 10.64 1.25 -15.21
N VAL A 42 9.59 1.79 -14.64
CA VAL A 42 9.05 1.37 -13.34
C VAL A 42 7.60 0.93 -13.54
N GLU A 43 7.31 -0.30 -13.13
CA GLU A 43 5.94 -0.81 -13.07
C GLU A 43 5.32 -0.38 -11.75
N LEU A 44 4.21 0.36 -11.81
CA LEU A 44 3.43 0.77 -10.65
C LEU A 44 2.16 -0.08 -10.57
N ILE A 45 1.96 -0.75 -9.45
CA ILE A 45 0.81 -1.62 -9.20
C ILE A 45 -0.09 -0.91 -8.20
N PRO A 46 -1.28 -0.40 -8.65
CA PRO A 46 -2.19 0.29 -7.75
C PRO A 46 -2.85 -0.68 -6.78
N THR A 47 -3.13 -0.22 -5.56
CA THR A 47 -3.85 -1.02 -4.58
C THR A 47 -5.30 -1.27 -4.98
N TYR A 48 -5.87 -0.39 -5.78
CA TYR A 48 -7.16 -0.59 -6.43
C TYR A 48 -7.26 0.29 -7.69
N ALA A 49 -8.13 -0.11 -8.64
CA ALA A 49 -8.16 0.49 -9.98
C ALA A 49 -8.55 1.97 -10.01
N GLY A 50 -9.35 2.43 -9.06
CA GLY A 50 -9.82 3.82 -8.99
C GLY A 50 -9.00 4.72 -8.08
N CYS A 51 -7.76 4.34 -7.75
CA CYS A 51 -6.93 5.11 -6.81
C CYS A 51 -6.65 6.53 -7.33
N PRO A 52 -7.11 7.59 -6.64
CA PRO A 52 -6.91 8.96 -7.11
C PRO A 52 -5.46 9.43 -7.01
N ALA A 53 -4.63 8.73 -6.23
CA ALA A 53 -3.23 9.09 -6.00
C ALA A 53 -2.29 8.63 -7.12
N ILE A 54 -2.74 7.82 -8.08
CA ILE A 54 -1.86 7.20 -9.08
C ILE A 54 -1.09 8.23 -9.90
N LYS A 55 -1.77 9.27 -10.38
CA LYS A 55 -1.09 10.32 -11.17
C LYS A 55 -0.05 11.07 -10.35
N LEU A 56 -0.34 11.34 -9.08
CA LEU A 56 0.61 11.97 -8.17
C LEU A 56 1.82 11.07 -7.94
N LEU A 57 1.60 9.78 -7.73
CA LEU A 57 2.67 8.81 -7.54
C LEU A 57 3.56 8.68 -8.77
N GLN A 58 2.97 8.67 -9.97
CA GLN A 58 3.73 8.68 -11.21
C GLN A 58 4.64 9.92 -11.29
N ALA A 59 4.09 11.09 -10.98
CA ALA A 59 4.85 12.34 -11.01
C ALA A 59 5.97 12.35 -9.96
N GLU A 60 5.72 11.85 -8.77
CA GLU A 60 6.73 11.77 -7.71
C GLU A 60 7.86 10.80 -8.05
N ILE A 61 7.54 9.64 -8.62
CA ILE A 61 8.54 8.68 -9.09
C ILE A 61 9.42 9.34 -10.15
N GLN A 62 8.81 10.01 -11.12
CA GLN A 62 9.54 10.71 -12.17
C GLN A 62 10.43 11.81 -11.60
N ALA A 63 9.94 12.57 -10.62
CA ALA A 63 10.72 13.64 -9.99
C ALA A 63 11.93 13.11 -9.21
N VAL A 64 11.75 12.04 -8.45
CA VAL A 64 12.84 11.42 -7.69
C VAL A 64 13.92 10.91 -8.64
N LEU A 65 13.55 10.21 -9.70
CA LEU A 65 14.52 9.67 -10.66
C LEU A 65 15.16 10.76 -11.51
N ALA A 66 14.43 11.81 -11.85
CA ALA A 66 14.99 12.97 -12.55
C ALA A 66 16.06 13.67 -11.72
N SER A 67 15.88 13.72 -10.39
CA SER A 67 16.91 14.29 -9.49
C SER A 67 18.21 13.49 -9.48
N LYS A 68 18.17 12.24 -9.95
CA LYS A 68 19.32 11.35 -10.11
C LYS A 68 19.89 11.35 -11.55
N GLY A 69 19.38 12.22 -12.41
CA GLY A 69 19.80 12.29 -13.80
C GLY A 69 19.19 11.23 -14.69
N LEU A 70 18.07 10.62 -14.29
CA LEU A 70 17.43 9.54 -15.01
C LEU A 70 16.10 9.97 -15.62
N GLU A 71 15.80 9.45 -16.79
CA GLU A 71 14.51 9.61 -17.44
C GLU A 71 13.63 8.41 -17.06
N ALA A 72 12.55 8.67 -16.30
CA ALA A 72 11.68 7.63 -15.80
C ALA A 72 10.40 7.51 -16.65
N GLU A 73 10.11 6.28 -17.06
CA GLU A 73 8.83 5.90 -17.63
C GLU A 73 8.10 5.06 -16.58
N VAL A 74 6.98 5.57 -16.09
CA VAL A 74 6.16 4.86 -15.09
C VAL A 74 4.96 4.27 -15.79
N GLU A 75 4.88 2.95 -15.80
CA GLU A 75 3.78 2.19 -16.39
C GLU A 75 2.88 1.65 -15.30
N VAL A 76 1.62 2.06 -15.30
CA VAL A 76 0.61 1.56 -14.34
C VAL A 76 0.04 0.26 -14.88
N ASN A 77 0.18 -0.81 -14.13
CA ASN A 77 -0.34 -2.11 -14.53
C ASN A 77 -1.61 -2.46 -13.74
N TYR A 78 -2.76 -2.27 -14.38
CA TYR A 78 -4.06 -2.59 -13.81
C TYR A 78 -4.44 -4.07 -13.93
N GLN A 79 -3.72 -4.82 -14.74
CA GLN A 79 -3.98 -6.25 -14.95
C GLN A 79 -3.32 -7.12 -13.88
N ARG A 80 -2.28 -6.61 -13.25
CA ARG A 80 -1.61 -7.29 -12.15
C ARG A 80 -2.22 -6.83 -10.84
N PRO A 81 -2.96 -7.69 -10.13
CA PRO A 81 -3.61 -7.28 -8.89
C PRO A 81 -2.56 -7.04 -7.79
N TRP A 82 -2.73 -5.95 -7.05
CA TRP A 82 -1.96 -5.76 -5.83
C TRP A 82 -2.37 -6.81 -4.80
N ARG A 83 -1.39 -7.37 -4.12
CA ARG A 83 -1.61 -8.39 -3.09
C ARG A 83 -0.96 -7.97 -1.79
N ALA A 84 -1.63 -8.23 -0.68
CA ALA A 84 -1.13 -7.91 0.65
C ALA A 84 0.17 -8.66 0.97
N GLU A 85 0.41 -9.82 0.36
CA GLU A 85 1.65 -10.59 0.52
C GLU A 85 2.87 -9.85 -0.03
N ALA A 86 2.67 -8.87 -0.92
CA ALA A 86 3.75 -8.05 -1.45
C ALA A 86 4.23 -6.96 -0.48
N VAL A 87 3.48 -6.70 0.60
CA VAL A 87 3.88 -5.76 1.63
C VAL A 87 5.05 -6.33 2.42
N THR A 88 6.13 -5.55 2.55
CA THR A 88 7.31 -5.96 3.30
C THR A 88 7.04 -5.94 4.81
N PRO A 89 7.88 -6.60 5.64
CA PRO A 89 7.77 -6.47 7.09
C PRO A 89 7.82 -5.03 7.59
N ALA A 90 8.65 -4.19 6.97
CA ALA A 90 8.71 -2.75 7.25
C ALA A 90 7.39 -2.06 6.89
N GLY A 91 6.75 -2.46 5.79
CA GLY A 91 5.44 -1.99 5.38
C GLY A 91 4.37 -2.31 6.40
N TRP A 92 4.30 -3.55 6.86
CA TRP A 92 3.35 -3.97 7.89
C TRP A 92 3.56 -3.20 9.20
N ALA A 93 4.80 -3.02 9.62
CA ALA A 93 5.12 -2.24 10.83
C ALA A 93 4.68 -0.78 10.68
N GLY A 94 4.88 -0.18 9.51
CA GLY A 94 4.45 1.17 9.21
C GLY A 94 2.92 1.34 9.25
N LEU A 95 2.18 0.38 8.71
CA LEU A 95 0.72 0.36 8.76
C LEU A 95 0.21 0.27 10.21
N ARG A 96 0.84 -0.55 11.04
CA ARG A 96 0.49 -0.63 12.46
C ARG A 96 0.74 0.69 13.18
N ARG A 97 1.89 1.33 12.93
CA ARG A 97 2.20 2.64 13.52
C ARG A 97 1.21 3.72 13.08
N ALA A 98 0.66 3.59 11.88
CA ALA A 98 -0.37 4.49 11.38
C ALA A 98 -1.75 4.25 12.02
N GLY A 99 -1.91 3.19 12.79
CA GLY A 99 -3.16 2.85 13.48
C GLY A 99 -4.09 1.93 12.70
N PHE A 100 -3.61 1.31 11.62
CA PHE A 100 -4.41 0.34 10.85
C PHE A 100 -4.42 -1.02 11.51
N ALA A 101 -5.59 -1.66 11.55
CA ALA A 101 -5.68 -3.10 11.73
C ALA A 101 -5.25 -3.80 10.44
N LEU A 102 -4.72 -5.00 10.57
CA LEU A 102 -4.23 -5.79 9.45
C LEU A 102 -5.04 -7.07 9.32
N PRO A 103 -5.42 -7.49 8.10
CA PRO A 103 -6.13 -8.75 7.92
C PRO A 103 -5.21 -9.92 8.26
N LYS A 104 -5.76 -10.92 8.96
CA LYS A 104 -5.03 -12.16 9.25
C LYS A 104 -5.19 -13.19 8.14
N HIS A 105 -6.27 -13.07 7.38
CA HIS A 105 -6.59 -13.98 6.27
C HIS A 105 -6.59 -13.21 4.97
N LEU A 106 -5.70 -13.56 4.07
CA LEU A 106 -5.48 -12.88 2.79
C LEU A 106 -6.08 -13.66 1.61
N SER A 107 -7.13 -14.43 1.89
CA SER A 107 -7.86 -15.11 0.82
C SER A 107 -8.73 -14.15 0.02
N GLY A 108 -9.15 -14.55 -1.18
CA GLY A 108 -10.09 -13.76 -1.98
C GLY A 108 -11.52 -13.79 -1.48
N ASP A 109 -11.80 -14.43 -0.35
CA ASP A 109 -13.09 -14.48 0.29
C ASP A 109 -13.30 -13.25 1.18
N PRO A 110 -14.28 -12.38 0.88
CA PRO A 110 -14.54 -11.20 1.70
C PRO A 110 -14.87 -11.51 3.16
N ASP A 111 -15.58 -12.62 3.43
CA ASP A 111 -15.93 -13.00 4.79
C ASP A 111 -14.69 -13.40 5.60
N ALA A 112 -13.76 -14.12 4.96
CA ALA A 112 -12.49 -14.45 5.60
C ALA A 112 -11.61 -13.21 5.84
N LEU A 113 -11.66 -12.24 4.95
CA LEU A 113 -10.90 -11.00 5.08
C LEU A 113 -11.28 -10.21 6.32
N PHE A 114 -12.55 -10.24 6.70
CA PHE A 114 -13.07 -9.54 7.88
C PHE A 114 -13.08 -10.38 9.15
N ALA A 115 -12.60 -11.63 9.07
CA ALA A 115 -12.55 -12.53 10.23
C ALA A 115 -11.32 -12.30 11.09
N ASP A 116 -11.45 -12.57 12.39
CA ASP A 116 -10.34 -12.54 13.35
C ASP A 116 -9.59 -11.22 13.44
N ILE A 117 -10.29 -10.12 13.26
CA ILE A 117 -9.70 -8.79 13.37
C ILE A 117 -9.54 -8.41 14.84
N SER A 118 -8.38 -7.81 15.15
CA SER A 118 -8.08 -7.30 16.49
C SER A 118 -8.00 -5.79 16.48
N CYS A 119 -8.48 -5.16 17.56
CA CYS A 119 -8.34 -3.72 17.73
C CYS A 119 -6.86 -3.32 17.80
N PRO A 120 -6.38 -2.39 16.96
CA PRO A 120 -4.96 -1.99 16.99
C PRO A 120 -4.59 -1.22 18.25
N ARG A 121 -5.58 -0.71 19.01
CA ARG A 121 -5.34 0.03 20.23
C ARG A 121 -5.28 -0.84 21.47
N CYS A 122 -6.25 -1.74 21.67
CA CYS A 122 -6.32 -2.55 22.90
C CYS A 122 -6.12 -4.04 22.68
N GLY A 123 -6.03 -4.51 21.43
CA GLY A 123 -5.82 -5.91 21.10
C GLY A 123 -7.06 -6.80 21.22
N SER A 124 -8.21 -6.25 21.63
CA SER A 124 -9.44 -7.02 21.78
C SER A 124 -9.94 -7.55 20.44
N THR A 125 -10.52 -8.74 20.45
CA THR A 125 -11.23 -9.32 19.30
C THR A 125 -12.72 -9.02 19.31
N ALA A 126 -13.21 -8.32 20.34
CA ALA A 126 -14.62 -7.87 20.43
C ALA A 126 -14.85 -6.65 19.53
N VAL A 127 -14.78 -6.86 18.24
CA VAL A 127 -14.90 -5.82 17.21
C VAL A 127 -16.01 -6.15 16.23
N SER A 128 -16.59 -5.13 15.61
CA SER A 128 -17.59 -5.31 14.57
C SER A 128 -17.33 -4.40 13.39
N LEU A 129 -17.70 -4.87 12.19
CA LEU A 129 -17.62 -4.10 10.96
C LEU A 129 -18.72 -3.04 10.96
N SER A 130 -18.33 -1.76 10.85
CA SER A 130 -19.26 -0.65 10.71
C SER A 130 -19.58 -0.38 9.24
N THR A 131 -18.56 -0.38 8.38
CA THR A 131 -18.75 -0.28 6.93
C THR A 131 -17.59 -0.99 6.21
N PRO A 132 -17.89 -1.75 5.13
CA PRO A 132 -16.84 -2.40 4.34
C PRO A 132 -15.99 -1.42 3.53
N PHE A 133 -16.47 -0.18 3.36
CA PHE A 133 -15.75 0.87 2.64
C PHE A 133 -15.58 2.08 3.53
N GLY A 134 -14.32 2.46 3.77
CA GLY A 134 -13.97 3.68 4.46
C GLY A 134 -13.78 4.84 3.47
N PRO A 135 -12.84 5.75 3.75
CA PRO A 135 -12.51 6.86 2.85
C PRO A 135 -12.06 6.40 1.47
N THR A 136 -11.51 5.19 1.37
CA THR A 136 -11.03 4.58 0.14
C THR A 136 -11.44 3.10 0.07
N ALA A 137 -11.36 2.50 -1.11
CA ALA A 137 -11.72 1.10 -1.31
C ALA A 137 -10.78 0.11 -0.61
N CYS A 138 -9.57 0.54 -0.26
CA CYS A 138 -8.59 -0.29 0.45
C CYS A 138 -8.74 -0.25 1.97
N ARG A 139 -9.79 0.40 2.49
CA ARG A 139 -10.03 0.56 3.92
C ARG A 139 -11.45 0.13 4.28
N ALA A 140 -11.60 -0.54 5.40
CA ALA A 140 -12.90 -0.81 6.04
C ALA A 140 -12.89 -0.16 7.42
N ILE A 141 -14.07 0.18 7.94
CA ILE A 141 -14.19 0.79 9.27
C ILE A 141 -14.79 -0.22 10.23
N PHE A 142 -14.10 -0.41 11.35
CA PHE A 142 -14.49 -1.27 12.45
C PHE A 142 -14.67 -0.46 13.73
N ARG A 143 -15.38 -1.04 14.67
CA ARG A 143 -15.53 -0.49 16.01
C ARG A 143 -15.16 -1.55 17.05
N CYS A 144 -14.35 -1.15 18.02
CA CYS A 144 -14.01 -1.98 19.16
C CYS A 144 -15.08 -1.81 20.26
N HIS A 145 -15.66 -2.90 20.71
CA HIS A 145 -16.64 -2.90 21.80
C HIS A 145 -16.00 -2.90 23.18
N ASN A 146 -14.68 -3.13 23.26
CA ASN A 146 -13.95 -3.11 24.52
C ASN A 146 -13.48 -1.69 24.88
N CYS A 147 -12.79 -0.99 23.99
CA CYS A 147 -12.28 0.35 24.26
C CYS A 147 -13.09 1.47 23.61
N GLY A 148 -14.08 1.14 22.77
CA GLY A 148 -14.93 2.12 22.08
C GLY A 148 -14.32 2.79 20.87
N GLU A 149 -13.08 2.48 20.51
CA GLU A 149 -12.36 3.09 19.40
C GLU A 149 -12.93 2.66 18.05
N ALA A 150 -13.11 3.62 17.15
CA ALA A 150 -13.29 3.32 15.73
C ALA A 150 -11.92 3.23 15.09
N PHE A 151 -11.70 2.22 14.26
CA PHE A 151 -10.41 2.03 13.59
C PHE A 151 -10.62 1.55 12.16
N GLU A 152 -9.59 1.70 11.35
CA GLU A 152 -9.62 1.27 9.96
C GLU A 152 -8.84 -0.03 9.80
N LEU A 153 -9.41 -0.94 9.00
CA LEU A 153 -8.73 -2.13 8.53
C LEU A 153 -8.17 -1.83 7.15
N PHE A 154 -6.87 -2.03 6.97
CA PHE A 154 -6.27 -2.01 5.64
C PHE A 154 -6.55 -3.35 4.95
N LYS A 155 -7.20 -3.32 3.80
CA LYS A 155 -7.61 -4.52 3.07
C LYS A 155 -7.28 -4.43 1.60
N PRO A 156 -6.92 -5.55 0.95
CA PRO A 156 -6.88 -5.57 -0.50
C PRO A 156 -8.29 -5.35 -1.07
N PRO A 157 -8.40 -4.68 -2.22
CA PRO A 157 -9.71 -4.50 -2.86
C PRO A 157 -10.29 -5.84 -3.29
N VAL A 158 -11.57 -5.92 -3.17
CA VAL A 158 -12.33 -7.12 -3.53
C VAL A 158 -13.05 -6.87 -4.84
#